data_5ab76fc3bc9816a7fcef4e5afcb7d040
#
_entry.id   5ab76fc3bc9816a7fcef4e5afcb7d040
#
_cell.length_a   1.000
_cell.length_b   1.000
_cell.length_c   1.000
_cell.angle_alpha   90.00
_cell.angle_beta   90.00
_cell.angle_gamma   90.00
#
_symmetry.space_group_name_H-M   'P 1'
#
loop_
_entity.id
_entity.type
_entity.pdbx_description
1 polymer ?
#
loop_
_entity_poly.entity_id
_entity_poly.type
_entity_poly.pdbx_seq_one_letter_code
_entity_poly.pdbx_strand_id
1 'polypeptide(L)'
;MPKLQGFEFWSRTLRGARHVVAPMVDQSELAWRLLSRRHGAQLCYTPMLHAQVFVRDANYRKENLYCEVCPEDRPLIVQFCANDPEVFVQAALLAQDYCDAIDLNLGCPQMIAKRGHYGAFLQDEWDLLQRMILLAHEKLSVPVTCKIRVFPEIDKTVRYAQMLEKAGCQLLTVHGRTKEQKGPLSGAASWEHIKAVRKAVAIPVFANGNIQCLQDVERCLRDTGVQGVMSAEGNLHNPALFEGRSPAVWELAEEYLDIVREHPCPLSYVRAHLFKLWHHTLQVHQQLREELAKVKTLEGIAAVSQELKLRCQEEISRQEGAKPTGDLPFHWICQPYVRPGPREGSKEKSGARSKRALEEEECGTEILSKNKQKKQLRNPHKTFDPSLKPKYAKCDQCGNPKRLSQPGPRSGAGHSLPSFPVPRATDVCSACAAAAARSEPPKRLRTAQVTDCFLKPNWRSLWPGKRPSLSYRSLSRQRPEHRVASLKSWAVPWPEGPEPPPPGLLLEPGHVLLKETPLLRESPAT
;
A
#
# COMPACT_ATOMS: atom_id res chain seq x y z
N MET A 1 -23.12 -11.30 15.46
CA MET A 1 -23.99 -11.07 14.29
C MET A 1 -23.35 -11.73 13.08
N PRO A 2 -24.12 -12.27 12.13
CA PRO A 2 -23.53 -12.82 10.90
C PRO A 2 -22.77 -11.72 10.15
N LYS A 3 -21.68 -12.11 9.53
CA LYS A 3 -20.83 -11.24 8.71
C LYS A 3 -21.63 -10.73 7.50
N LEU A 4 -21.71 -9.40 7.33
CA LEU A 4 -22.37 -8.78 6.19
C LEU A 4 -21.61 -9.10 4.89
N GLN A 5 -22.32 -9.26 3.77
CA GLN A 5 -21.75 -9.70 2.50
C GLN A 5 -22.15 -8.77 1.34
N GLY A 6 -21.32 -8.77 0.31
CA GLY A 6 -21.58 -8.11 -0.95
C GLY A 6 -22.07 -6.67 -0.81
N PHE A 7 -23.22 -6.34 -1.40
CA PHE A 7 -23.79 -4.98 -1.36
C PHE A 7 -24.23 -4.54 0.03
N GLU A 8 -24.65 -5.46 0.89
CA GLU A 8 -25.00 -5.11 2.28
C GLU A 8 -23.77 -4.70 3.08
N PHE A 9 -22.65 -5.40 2.90
CA PHE A 9 -21.35 -5.02 3.45
C PHE A 9 -20.93 -3.63 2.95
N TRP A 10 -20.99 -3.38 1.63
CA TRP A 10 -20.62 -2.09 1.06
C TRP A 10 -21.50 -0.95 1.58
N SER A 11 -22.82 -1.15 1.61
CA SER A 11 -23.76 -0.07 1.99
C SER A 11 -23.75 0.23 3.48
N ARG A 12 -23.68 -0.80 4.34
CA ARG A 12 -23.80 -0.63 5.80
C ARG A 12 -22.44 -0.48 6.48
N THR A 13 -21.47 -1.38 6.23
CA THR A 13 -20.16 -1.33 6.88
C THR A 13 -19.26 -0.27 6.25
N LEU A 14 -19.17 -0.24 4.93
CA LEU A 14 -18.38 0.75 4.21
C LEU A 14 -19.16 2.06 3.94
N ARG A 15 -20.39 2.19 4.49
CA ARG A 15 -21.24 3.41 4.41
C ARG A 15 -21.52 3.87 2.96
N GLY A 16 -21.56 2.93 2.00
CA GLY A 16 -21.75 3.24 0.59
C GLY A 16 -20.59 4.03 -0.03
N ALA A 17 -19.36 3.84 0.47
CA ALA A 17 -18.18 4.60 0.04
C ALA A 17 -17.99 4.57 -1.47
N ARG A 18 -17.80 5.75 -2.07
CA ARG A 18 -17.54 5.98 -3.50
C ARG A 18 -16.14 6.52 -3.77
N HIS A 19 -15.53 7.22 -2.82
CA HIS A 19 -14.22 7.86 -2.88
C HIS A 19 -13.21 7.09 -2.03
N VAL A 20 -12.25 6.42 -2.67
CA VAL A 20 -11.38 5.44 -2.03
C VAL A 20 -9.90 5.80 -2.22
N VAL A 21 -9.14 5.82 -1.12
CA VAL A 21 -7.68 5.94 -1.16
C VAL A 21 -7.06 4.56 -1.30
N ALA A 22 -6.20 4.40 -2.30
CA ALA A 22 -5.54 3.14 -2.61
C ALA A 22 -4.53 2.71 -1.56
N PRO A 23 -4.30 1.39 -1.37
CA PRO A 23 -3.16 0.88 -0.63
C PRO A 23 -1.85 1.25 -1.34
N MET A 24 -0.94 1.92 -0.63
CA MET A 24 0.33 2.39 -1.17
C MET A 24 1.45 2.17 -0.16
N VAL A 25 2.46 1.37 -0.54
CA VAL A 25 3.62 1.10 0.32
C VAL A 25 4.31 2.41 0.68
N ASP A 26 4.52 2.63 1.99
CA ASP A 26 5.12 3.84 2.57
C ASP A 26 4.34 5.15 2.32
N GLN A 27 3.08 5.10 1.83
CA GLN A 27 2.34 6.30 1.40
C GLN A 27 0.84 6.28 1.66
N SER A 28 0.30 5.28 2.35
CA SER A 28 -1.06 5.26 2.90
C SER A 28 -1.06 4.94 4.38
N GLU A 29 -0.09 5.51 5.11
CA GLU A 29 -0.02 5.50 6.57
C GLU A 29 -1.14 6.34 7.19
N LEU A 30 -1.31 6.22 8.51
CA LEU A 30 -2.42 6.86 9.24
C LEU A 30 -2.54 8.37 8.96
N ALA A 31 -1.44 9.11 9.05
CA ALA A 31 -1.47 10.56 8.86
C ALA A 31 -1.98 10.95 7.46
N TRP A 32 -1.55 10.24 6.41
CA TRP A 32 -2.03 10.47 5.04
C TRP A 32 -3.49 10.07 4.85
N ARG A 33 -3.94 9.00 5.50
CA ARG A 33 -5.36 8.60 5.46
C ARG A 33 -6.25 9.65 6.12
N LEU A 34 -5.84 10.16 7.28
CA LEU A 34 -6.57 11.23 7.99
C LEU A 34 -6.65 12.51 7.14
N LEU A 35 -5.54 12.97 6.56
CA LEU A 35 -5.56 14.08 5.62
C LEU A 35 -6.54 13.84 4.48
N SER A 36 -6.44 12.68 3.83
CA SER A 36 -7.32 12.35 2.70
C SER A 36 -8.80 12.29 3.10
N ARG A 37 -9.11 11.84 4.33
CA ARG A 37 -10.48 11.82 4.87
C ARG A 37 -11.03 13.22 5.11
N ARG A 38 -10.22 14.13 5.65
CA ARG A 38 -10.60 15.55 5.79
C ARG A 38 -10.95 16.19 4.46
N HIS A 39 -10.39 15.63 3.37
CA HIS A 39 -10.60 16.07 1.99
C HIS A 39 -11.45 15.11 1.14
N GLY A 40 -12.48 14.50 1.75
CA GLY A 40 -13.55 13.80 1.03
C GLY A 40 -13.29 12.33 0.72
N ALA A 41 -12.19 11.73 1.17
CA ALA A 41 -12.02 10.28 1.09
C ALA A 41 -12.95 9.58 2.09
N GLN A 42 -13.73 8.62 1.60
CA GLN A 42 -14.75 7.91 2.39
C GLN A 42 -14.28 6.56 2.89
N LEU A 43 -13.32 5.95 2.20
CA LEU A 43 -12.71 4.66 2.53
C LEU A 43 -11.21 4.73 2.26
N CYS A 44 -10.41 4.23 3.21
CA CYS A 44 -8.98 4.12 3.05
C CYS A 44 -8.50 2.68 3.22
N TYR A 45 -7.35 2.39 2.61
CA TYR A 45 -6.62 1.14 2.77
C TYR A 45 -5.31 1.40 3.51
N THR A 46 -4.88 0.44 4.33
CA THR A 46 -3.52 0.46 4.88
C THR A 46 -2.48 0.31 3.75
N PRO A 47 -1.19 0.59 3.98
CA PRO A 47 -0.14 0.07 3.12
C PRO A 47 -0.26 -1.44 2.95
N MET A 48 0.29 -1.99 1.85
CA MET A 48 0.34 -3.43 1.65
C MET A 48 1.28 -4.07 2.69
N LEU A 49 0.73 -4.83 3.62
CA LEU A 49 1.47 -5.52 4.67
C LEU A 49 1.89 -6.93 4.22
N HIS A 50 3.07 -7.37 4.63
CA HIS A 50 3.54 -8.71 4.31
C HIS A 50 3.02 -9.71 5.36
N ALA A 51 2.11 -10.60 4.99
CA ALA A 51 1.43 -11.51 5.93
C ALA A 51 2.41 -12.32 6.80
N GLN A 52 3.45 -12.91 6.20
CA GLN A 52 4.44 -13.69 6.95
C GLN A 52 5.23 -12.86 7.97
N VAL A 53 5.56 -11.60 7.64
CA VAL A 53 6.23 -10.69 8.57
C VAL A 53 5.27 -10.28 9.66
N PHE A 54 4.03 -9.95 9.31
CA PHE A 54 2.99 -9.56 10.24
C PHE A 54 2.71 -10.64 11.30
N VAL A 55 2.69 -11.92 10.92
CA VAL A 55 2.55 -13.04 11.86
C VAL A 55 3.74 -13.15 12.80
N ARG A 56 4.97 -12.99 12.31
CA ARG A 56 6.20 -13.28 13.06
C ARG A 56 6.69 -12.13 13.93
N ASP A 57 6.45 -10.89 13.51
CA ASP A 57 7.07 -9.69 14.10
C ASP A 57 6.02 -8.79 14.76
N ALA A 58 6.04 -8.74 16.09
CA ALA A 58 5.13 -7.91 16.88
C ALA A 58 5.41 -6.41 16.71
N ASN A 59 6.68 -6.02 16.49
CA ASN A 59 7.02 -4.62 16.25
C ASN A 59 6.47 -4.16 14.90
N TYR A 60 6.58 -5.00 13.87
CA TYR A 60 5.99 -4.72 12.57
C TYR A 60 4.46 -4.50 12.66
N ARG A 61 3.75 -5.33 13.46
CA ARG A 61 2.31 -5.13 13.72
C ARG A 61 2.05 -3.80 14.41
N LYS A 62 2.84 -3.51 15.46
CA LYS A 62 2.71 -2.26 16.21
C LYS A 62 2.92 -1.04 15.33
N GLU A 63 3.97 -1.02 14.54
CA GLU A 63 4.31 0.10 13.67
C GLU A 63 3.31 0.33 12.53
N ASN A 64 2.63 -0.73 12.05
CA ASN A 64 1.77 -0.64 10.87
C ASN A 64 0.27 -0.66 11.15
N LEU A 65 -0.17 -1.13 12.33
CA LEU A 65 -1.61 -1.28 12.61
C LEU A 65 -2.00 -1.02 14.07
N TYR A 66 -1.14 -1.34 15.06
CA TYR A 66 -1.53 -1.33 16.47
C TYR A 66 -1.06 -0.08 17.22
N CYS A 67 -0.38 0.85 16.57
CA CYS A 67 0.20 2.02 17.24
C CYS A 67 -0.87 2.95 17.82
N GLU A 68 -2.01 3.09 17.14
CA GLU A 68 -3.11 3.92 17.59
C GLU A 68 -4.46 3.38 17.09
N VAL A 69 -5.44 3.32 18.01
CA VAL A 69 -6.83 3.12 17.63
C VAL A 69 -7.42 4.49 17.35
N CYS A 70 -7.54 4.84 16.08
CA CYS A 70 -8.13 6.09 15.64
C CYS A 70 -9.54 5.83 15.09
N PRO A 71 -10.61 6.21 15.82
CA PRO A 71 -11.99 6.01 15.34
C PRO A 71 -12.31 6.75 14.04
N GLU A 72 -11.61 7.85 13.79
CA GLU A 72 -11.76 8.65 12.56
C GLU A 72 -11.21 7.93 11.33
N ASP A 73 -10.29 6.97 11.52
CA ASP A 73 -9.72 6.17 10.43
C ASP A 73 -10.60 4.96 10.05
N ARG A 74 -11.93 5.12 10.16
CA ARG A 74 -12.91 4.08 9.77
C ARG A 74 -13.96 4.67 8.79
N PRO A 75 -14.42 3.89 7.79
CA PRO A 75 -14.08 2.50 7.50
C PRO A 75 -12.65 2.32 6.94
N LEU A 76 -11.98 1.25 7.36
CA LEU A 76 -10.60 0.92 7.00
C LEU A 76 -10.51 -0.53 6.49
N ILE A 77 -9.79 -0.73 5.39
CA ILE A 77 -9.45 -2.06 4.88
C ILE A 77 -7.95 -2.31 5.05
N VAL A 78 -7.61 -3.41 5.71
CA VAL A 78 -6.21 -3.84 5.86
C VAL A 78 -5.82 -4.73 4.68
N GLN A 79 -4.78 -4.32 3.92
CA GLN A 79 -4.32 -5.08 2.77
C GLN A 79 -3.07 -5.91 3.10
N PHE A 80 -3.13 -7.20 2.75
CA PHE A 80 -1.98 -8.11 2.84
C PHE A 80 -1.50 -8.57 1.47
N CYS A 81 -0.18 -8.80 1.33
CA CYS A 81 0.37 -9.69 0.33
C CYS A 81 0.74 -11.03 0.99
N ALA A 82 0.35 -12.11 0.35
CA ALA A 82 0.57 -13.48 0.80
C ALA A 82 0.61 -14.43 -0.40
N ASN A 83 1.15 -15.63 -0.18
CA ASN A 83 1.19 -16.74 -1.15
C ASN A 83 0.95 -18.10 -0.47
N ASP A 84 0.51 -18.07 0.77
CA ASP A 84 0.20 -19.25 1.58
C ASP A 84 -1.13 -19.01 2.30
N PRO A 85 -2.13 -19.93 2.18
CA PRO A 85 -3.46 -19.76 2.75
C PRO A 85 -3.47 -19.62 4.27
N GLU A 86 -2.71 -20.46 4.97
CA GLU A 86 -2.67 -20.50 6.42
C GLU A 86 -2.00 -19.24 6.99
N VAL A 87 -0.89 -18.81 6.37
CA VAL A 87 -0.18 -17.58 6.76
C VAL A 87 -1.05 -16.35 6.51
N PHE A 88 -1.79 -16.34 5.38
CA PHE A 88 -2.73 -15.24 5.09
C PHE A 88 -3.81 -15.15 6.17
N VAL A 89 -4.45 -16.25 6.50
CA VAL A 89 -5.51 -16.30 7.50
C VAL A 89 -4.98 -15.97 8.91
N GLN A 90 -3.80 -16.48 9.28
CA GLN A 90 -3.16 -16.12 10.56
C GLN A 90 -2.92 -14.61 10.68
N ALA A 91 -2.37 -13.98 9.63
CA ALA A 91 -2.19 -12.54 9.61
C ALA A 91 -3.51 -11.79 9.70
N ALA A 92 -4.51 -12.25 8.96
CA ALA A 92 -5.85 -11.66 8.92
C ALA A 92 -6.58 -11.75 10.27
N LEU A 93 -6.50 -12.88 10.97
CA LEU A 93 -7.06 -13.07 12.32
C LEU A 93 -6.45 -12.10 13.34
N LEU A 94 -5.14 -11.80 13.21
CA LEU A 94 -4.47 -10.81 14.05
C LEU A 94 -4.89 -9.37 13.75
N ALA A 95 -5.38 -9.10 12.54
CA ALA A 95 -5.72 -7.76 12.08
C ALA A 95 -7.22 -7.44 12.10
N GLN A 96 -8.11 -8.44 12.11
CA GLN A 96 -9.55 -8.27 11.85
C GLN A 96 -10.26 -7.33 12.84
N ASP A 97 -9.82 -7.25 14.09
CA ASP A 97 -10.44 -6.38 15.09
C ASP A 97 -10.10 -4.89 14.89
N TYR A 98 -9.10 -4.61 14.06
CA TYR A 98 -8.61 -3.26 13.76
C TYR A 98 -9.12 -2.69 12.43
N CYS A 99 -9.97 -3.42 11.71
CA CYS A 99 -10.43 -3.02 10.37
C CYS A 99 -11.87 -3.47 10.10
N ASP A 100 -12.39 -3.05 8.94
CA ASP A 100 -13.74 -3.39 8.49
C ASP A 100 -13.75 -4.50 7.43
N ALA A 101 -12.59 -4.78 6.82
CA ALA A 101 -12.36 -5.91 5.92
C ALA A 101 -10.86 -6.19 5.78
N ILE A 102 -10.55 -7.40 5.32
CA ILE A 102 -9.20 -7.83 4.94
C ILE A 102 -9.13 -7.93 3.43
N ASP A 103 -8.12 -7.30 2.83
CA ASP A 103 -7.90 -7.32 1.38
C ASP A 103 -6.67 -8.14 1.00
N LEU A 104 -6.81 -8.98 -0.02
CA LEU A 104 -5.70 -9.71 -0.62
C LEU A 104 -5.16 -8.96 -1.83
N ASN A 105 -3.88 -8.59 -1.80
CA ASN A 105 -3.22 -7.94 -2.92
C ASN A 105 -2.89 -8.95 -4.03
N LEU A 106 -3.57 -8.82 -5.16
CA LEU A 106 -3.37 -9.59 -6.38
C LEU A 106 -2.94 -8.72 -7.57
N GLY A 107 -2.48 -7.49 -7.27
CA GLY A 107 -2.18 -6.50 -8.32
C GLY A 107 -0.77 -5.92 -8.31
N CYS A 108 0.07 -6.17 -7.30
CA CYS A 108 1.42 -5.61 -7.23
C CYS A 108 2.36 -6.21 -8.30
N PRO A 109 2.86 -5.41 -9.29
CA PRO A 109 3.68 -5.92 -10.38
C PRO A 109 5.19 -5.69 -10.15
N GLN A 110 5.60 -5.32 -8.93
CA GLN A 110 6.98 -4.94 -8.61
C GLN A 110 7.91 -6.16 -8.58
N MET A 111 9.21 -5.93 -8.79
CA MET A 111 10.21 -7.00 -8.76
C MET A 111 10.31 -7.71 -7.41
N ILE A 112 10.02 -7.02 -6.31
CA ILE A 112 9.96 -7.62 -4.99
C ILE A 112 8.80 -8.62 -4.89
N ALA A 113 7.63 -8.29 -5.45
CA ALA A 113 6.49 -9.20 -5.53
C ALA A 113 6.80 -10.43 -6.39
N LYS A 114 7.53 -10.25 -7.52
CA LYS A 114 7.99 -11.37 -8.35
C LYS A 114 8.92 -12.31 -7.58
N ARG A 115 9.87 -11.76 -6.82
CA ARG A 115 10.81 -12.57 -6.02
C ARG A 115 10.14 -13.26 -4.84
N GLY A 116 9.17 -12.57 -4.20
CA GLY A 116 8.40 -13.10 -3.08
C GLY A 116 7.21 -13.97 -3.51
N HIS A 117 6.96 -14.09 -4.83
CA HIS A 117 5.87 -14.86 -5.41
C HIS A 117 4.49 -14.48 -4.84
N TYR A 118 4.12 -13.19 -4.94
CA TYR A 118 2.83 -12.66 -4.50
C TYR A 118 2.33 -11.55 -5.45
N GLY A 119 1.16 -11.01 -5.17
CA GLY A 119 0.56 -9.92 -5.95
C GLY A 119 0.15 -10.37 -7.35
N ALA A 120 0.47 -9.59 -8.39
CA ALA A 120 0.09 -9.92 -9.77
C ALA A 120 0.77 -11.19 -10.32
N PHE A 121 1.73 -11.76 -9.60
CA PHE A 121 2.41 -12.99 -10.03
C PHE A 121 1.66 -14.26 -9.60
N LEU A 122 0.57 -14.14 -8.84
CA LEU A 122 -0.36 -15.21 -8.52
C LEU A 122 -1.56 -15.27 -9.47
N GLN A 123 -1.71 -14.32 -10.41
CA GLN A 123 -2.90 -14.22 -11.26
C GLN A 123 -3.28 -15.48 -12.04
N ASP A 124 -2.31 -16.35 -12.31
CA ASP A 124 -2.53 -17.59 -13.07
C ASP A 124 -2.68 -18.82 -12.16
N GLU A 125 -2.61 -18.68 -10.82
CA GLU A 125 -2.68 -19.75 -9.83
C GLU A 125 -4.05 -19.84 -9.14
N TRP A 126 -5.09 -20.09 -9.93
CA TRP A 126 -6.48 -19.99 -9.47
C TRP A 126 -6.83 -20.94 -8.32
N ASP A 127 -6.32 -22.15 -8.31
CA ASP A 127 -6.56 -23.12 -7.24
C ASP A 127 -5.98 -22.64 -5.89
N LEU A 128 -4.81 -22.01 -5.92
CA LEU A 128 -4.20 -21.41 -4.74
C LEU A 128 -5.03 -20.22 -4.23
N LEU A 129 -5.44 -19.33 -5.15
CA LEU A 129 -6.25 -18.17 -4.81
C LEU A 129 -7.62 -18.54 -4.25
N GLN A 130 -8.29 -19.55 -4.84
CA GLN A 130 -9.55 -20.09 -4.32
C GLN A 130 -9.39 -20.56 -2.87
N ARG A 131 -8.36 -21.36 -2.59
CA ARG A 131 -8.10 -21.86 -1.23
C ARG A 131 -7.82 -20.71 -0.24
N MET A 132 -7.02 -19.72 -0.64
CA MET A 132 -6.71 -18.56 0.21
C MET A 132 -7.98 -17.78 0.58
N ILE A 133 -8.82 -17.48 -0.41
CA ILE A 133 -10.02 -16.66 -0.21
C ILE A 133 -11.09 -17.45 0.55
N LEU A 134 -11.33 -18.72 0.18
CA LEU A 134 -12.30 -19.57 0.84
C LEU A 134 -11.97 -19.73 2.33
N LEU A 135 -10.73 -20.08 2.64
CA LEU A 135 -10.27 -20.25 4.03
C LEU A 135 -10.42 -18.95 4.83
N ALA A 136 -10.07 -17.80 4.24
CA ALA A 136 -10.27 -16.49 4.86
C ALA A 136 -11.76 -16.16 5.03
N HIS A 137 -12.57 -16.43 4.01
CA HIS A 137 -14.02 -16.23 4.08
C HIS A 137 -14.68 -17.04 5.20
N GLU A 138 -14.25 -18.27 5.43
CA GLU A 138 -14.77 -19.14 6.48
C GLU A 138 -14.30 -18.75 7.89
N LYS A 139 -13.03 -18.34 8.03
CA LYS A 139 -12.39 -18.16 9.35
C LYS A 139 -12.50 -16.75 9.93
N LEU A 140 -12.60 -15.72 9.10
CA LEU A 140 -12.62 -14.33 9.55
C LEU A 140 -14.01 -13.87 9.99
N SER A 141 -14.07 -13.01 10.98
CA SER A 141 -15.28 -12.30 11.39
C SER A 141 -15.64 -11.14 10.45
N VAL A 142 -14.64 -10.60 9.73
CA VAL A 142 -14.81 -9.52 8.74
C VAL A 142 -14.78 -10.07 7.31
N PRO A 143 -15.37 -9.37 6.32
CA PRO A 143 -15.31 -9.78 4.92
C PRO A 143 -13.88 -9.82 4.36
N VAL A 144 -13.65 -10.71 3.38
CA VAL A 144 -12.44 -10.72 2.55
C VAL A 144 -12.72 -10.02 1.23
N THR A 145 -11.80 -9.16 0.80
CA THR A 145 -11.83 -8.43 -0.47
C THR A 145 -10.56 -8.70 -1.28
N CYS A 146 -10.56 -8.38 -2.56
CA CYS A 146 -9.40 -8.56 -3.42
C CYS A 146 -9.13 -7.33 -4.27
N LYS A 147 -7.85 -6.95 -4.42
CA LYS A 147 -7.42 -5.92 -5.35
C LYS A 147 -6.60 -6.52 -6.49
N ILE A 148 -7.15 -6.49 -7.70
CA ILE A 148 -6.62 -7.18 -8.89
C ILE A 148 -6.10 -6.21 -9.95
N ARG A 149 -5.32 -6.77 -10.89
CA ARG A 149 -5.05 -6.21 -12.23
C ARG A 149 -5.76 -7.05 -13.28
N VAL A 150 -5.94 -6.47 -14.46
CA VAL A 150 -6.59 -7.14 -15.59
C VAL A 150 -5.60 -8.02 -16.36
N PHE A 151 -6.10 -9.00 -17.08
CA PHE A 151 -5.39 -9.69 -18.15
C PHE A 151 -5.49 -8.89 -19.45
N PRO A 152 -4.67 -9.18 -20.49
CA PRO A 152 -4.85 -8.58 -21.80
C PRO A 152 -6.25 -8.83 -22.38
N GLU A 153 -6.80 -10.03 -22.17
CA GLU A 153 -8.11 -10.45 -22.64
C GLU A 153 -9.20 -10.13 -21.61
N ILE A 154 -10.27 -9.47 -22.07
CA ILE A 154 -11.44 -9.12 -21.23
C ILE A 154 -12.08 -10.38 -20.65
N ASP A 155 -12.31 -11.41 -21.46
CA ASP A 155 -12.98 -12.63 -21.04
C ASP A 155 -12.19 -13.40 -19.96
N LYS A 156 -10.86 -13.43 -20.08
CA LYS A 156 -10.01 -14.03 -19.02
C LYS A 156 -10.13 -13.23 -17.73
N THR A 157 -10.16 -11.90 -17.83
CA THR A 157 -10.34 -11.01 -16.67
C THR A 157 -11.69 -11.23 -15.99
N VAL A 158 -12.75 -11.37 -16.78
CA VAL A 158 -14.11 -11.65 -16.26
C VAL A 158 -14.15 -12.99 -15.55
N ARG A 159 -13.66 -14.06 -16.17
CA ARG A 159 -13.60 -15.39 -15.51
C ARG A 159 -12.78 -15.38 -14.23
N TYR A 160 -11.67 -14.61 -14.21
CA TYR A 160 -10.86 -14.43 -13.02
C TYR A 160 -11.66 -13.75 -11.89
N ALA A 161 -12.37 -12.68 -12.20
CA ALA A 161 -13.23 -11.97 -11.23
C ALA A 161 -14.34 -12.87 -10.68
N GLN A 162 -15.02 -13.64 -11.54
CA GLN A 162 -16.05 -14.60 -11.16
C GLN A 162 -15.51 -15.74 -10.29
N MET A 163 -14.28 -16.20 -10.55
CA MET A 163 -13.61 -17.19 -9.72
C MET A 163 -13.37 -16.64 -8.31
N LEU A 164 -12.88 -15.42 -8.17
CA LEU A 164 -12.63 -14.78 -6.87
C LEU A 164 -13.94 -14.56 -6.08
N GLU A 165 -15.00 -14.13 -6.76
CA GLU A 165 -16.33 -14.00 -6.17
C GLU A 165 -16.85 -15.34 -5.65
N LYS A 166 -16.79 -16.40 -6.47
CA LYS A 166 -17.22 -17.75 -6.08
C LYS A 166 -16.40 -18.32 -4.91
N ALA A 167 -15.15 -17.93 -4.78
CA ALA A 167 -14.30 -18.29 -3.65
C ALA A 167 -14.67 -17.58 -2.34
N GLY A 168 -15.56 -16.56 -2.38
CA GLY A 168 -16.03 -15.85 -1.19
C GLY A 168 -15.56 -14.41 -1.07
N CYS A 169 -14.93 -13.85 -2.11
CA CYS A 169 -14.60 -12.42 -2.16
C CYS A 169 -15.87 -11.57 -2.12
N GLN A 170 -15.93 -10.54 -1.27
CA GLN A 170 -17.13 -9.73 -1.03
C GLN A 170 -17.10 -8.36 -1.70
N LEU A 171 -15.95 -7.93 -2.21
CA LEU A 171 -15.76 -6.71 -2.97
C LEU A 171 -14.48 -6.83 -3.80
N LEU A 172 -14.53 -6.42 -5.06
CA LEU A 172 -13.38 -6.40 -5.96
C LEU A 172 -12.95 -4.97 -6.26
N THR A 173 -11.66 -4.66 -6.09
CA THR A 173 -11.06 -3.46 -6.68
C THR A 173 -10.28 -3.86 -7.93
N VAL A 174 -10.67 -3.33 -9.07
CA VAL A 174 -10.09 -3.66 -10.38
C VAL A 174 -9.22 -2.51 -10.90
N HIS A 175 -7.91 -2.72 -10.94
CA HIS A 175 -6.99 -1.80 -11.61
C HIS A 175 -6.94 -2.15 -13.11
N GLY A 176 -7.44 -1.26 -13.95
CA GLY A 176 -7.59 -1.47 -15.40
C GLY A 176 -6.26 -1.53 -16.19
N ARG A 177 -5.19 -2.03 -15.57
CA ARG A 177 -3.86 -2.23 -16.19
C ARG A 177 -3.39 -3.66 -16.00
N THR A 178 -2.70 -4.21 -16.99
CA THR A 178 -2.06 -5.53 -16.88
C THR A 178 -0.81 -5.48 -15.98
N LYS A 179 -0.25 -6.63 -15.62
CA LYS A 179 0.96 -6.70 -14.77
C LYS A 179 2.21 -6.15 -15.48
N GLU A 180 2.20 -6.10 -16.81
CA GLU A 180 3.27 -5.55 -17.63
C GLU A 180 3.23 -4.01 -17.70
N GLN A 181 2.04 -3.41 -17.58
CA GLN A 181 1.84 -1.96 -17.60
C GLN A 181 2.31 -1.31 -16.29
N LYS A 182 3.59 -0.96 -16.22
CA LYS A 182 4.23 -0.34 -15.05
C LYS A 182 5.36 0.60 -15.43
N GLY A 183 5.65 1.57 -14.55
CA GLY A 183 6.69 2.58 -14.78
C GLY A 183 6.44 3.38 -16.07
N PRO A 184 7.46 3.54 -16.95
CA PRO A 184 7.29 4.26 -18.21
C PRO A 184 6.29 3.59 -19.18
N LEU A 185 6.03 2.29 -18.99
CA LEU A 185 5.09 1.51 -19.80
C LEU A 185 3.68 1.43 -19.20
N SER A 186 3.34 2.28 -18.24
CA SER A 186 2.03 2.24 -17.55
C SER A 186 0.87 2.44 -18.51
N GLY A 187 0.96 3.38 -19.44
CA GLY A 187 -0.13 3.70 -20.37
C GLY A 187 -1.46 4.05 -19.66
N ALA A 188 -2.54 4.08 -20.43
CA ALA A 188 -3.89 4.27 -19.89
C ALA A 188 -4.43 2.99 -19.24
N ALA A 189 -5.27 3.14 -18.23
CA ALA A 189 -6.06 2.04 -17.67
C ALA A 189 -7.30 1.80 -18.54
N SER A 190 -7.63 0.55 -18.80
CA SER A 190 -8.83 0.18 -19.55
C SER A 190 -10.05 0.14 -18.61
N TRP A 191 -10.95 1.10 -18.76
CA TRP A 191 -12.23 1.10 -18.07
C TRP A 191 -13.22 0.10 -18.70
N GLU A 192 -12.98 -0.37 -19.92
CA GLU A 192 -13.77 -1.41 -20.56
C GLU A 192 -13.66 -2.75 -19.83
N HIS A 193 -12.44 -3.14 -19.43
CA HIS A 193 -12.24 -4.32 -18.58
C HIS A 193 -12.99 -4.19 -17.26
N ILE A 194 -12.93 -3.01 -16.62
CA ILE A 194 -13.61 -2.74 -15.35
C ILE A 194 -15.13 -2.85 -15.53
N LYS A 195 -15.67 -2.25 -16.58
CA LYS A 195 -17.10 -2.33 -16.95
C LYS A 195 -17.55 -3.76 -17.19
N ALA A 196 -16.75 -4.55 -17.91
CA ALA A 196 -17.05 -5.96 -18.17
C ALA A 196 -17.08 -6.77 -16.86
N VAL A 197 -16.09 -6.59 -15.98
CA VAL A 197 -16.10 -7.22 -14.64
C VAL A 197 -17.33 -6.80 -13.85
N ARG A 198 -17.63 -5.49 -13.79
CA ARG A 198 -18.79 -5.00 -13.03
C ARG A 198 -20.12 -5.63 -13.48
N LYS A 199 -20.28 -5.86 -14.78
CA LYS A 199 -21.47 -6.51 -15.34
C LYS A 199 -21.55 -8.01 -15.04
N ALA A 200 -20.41 -8.66 -14.79
CA ALA A 200 -20.30 -10.10 -14.71
C ALA A 200 -20.31 -10.65 -13.29
N VAL A 201 -20.15 -9.80 -12.26
CA VAL A 201 -20.14 -10.20 -10.85
C VAL A 201 -21.32 -9.59 -10.09
N ALA A 202 -21.81 -10.30 -9.06
CA ALA A 202 -22.91 -9.87 -8.20
C ALA A 202 -22.43 -9.11 -6.95
N ILE A 203 -21.12 -8.96 -6.74
CA ILE A 203 -20.52 -8.21 -5.63
C ILE A 203 -20.17 -6.77 -6.05
N PRO A 204 -20.00 -5.82 -5.10
CA PRO A 204 -19.53 -4.48 -5.40
C PRO A 204 -18.16 -4.47 -6.08
N VAL A 205 -17.97 -3.53 -7.00
CA VAL A 205 -16.70 -3.33 -7.72
C VAL A 205 -16.25 -1.88 -7.54
N PHE A 206 -14.96 -1.69 -7.22
CA PHE A 206 -14.29 -0.40 -7.27
C PHE A 206 -13.37 -0.32 -8.49
N ALA A 207 -13.40 0.81 -9.18
CA ALA A 207 -12.50 1.08 -10.30
C ALA A 207 -11.21 1.74 -9.82
N ASN A 208 -10.07 1.35 -10.39
CA ASN A 208 -8.78 1.99 -10.13
C ASN A 208 -7.99 2.22 -11.43
N GLY A 209 -7.37 3.37 -11.53
CA GLY A 209 -6.54 3.80 -12.67
C GLY A 209 -7.13 4.96 -13.45
N ASN A 210 -6.27 5.90 -13.85
CA ASN A 210 -6.59 7.15 -14.55
C ASN A 210 -7.49 8.13 -13.74
N ILE A 211 -7.39 8.13 -12.41
CA ILE A 211 -8.18 9.00 -11.53
C ILE A 211 -7.25 10.08 -10.97
N GLN A 212 -7.37 11.28 -11.52
CA GLN A 212 -6.50 12.42 -11.22
C GLN A 212 -7.27 13.65 -10.71
N CYS A 213 -8.58 13.74 -10.97
CA CYS A 213 -9.47 14.82 -10.55
C CYS A 213 -10.88 14.29 -10.30
N LEU A 214 -11.77 15.11 -9.73
CA LEU A 214 -13.15 14.72 -9.45
C LEU A 214 -13.93 14.40 -10.73
N GLN A 215 -13.67 15.10 -11.83
CA GLN A 215 -14.29 14.82 -13.13
C GLN A 215 -13.96 13.40 -13.64
N ASP A 216 -12.74 12.91 -13.36
CA ASP A 216 -12.39 11.51 -13.68
C ASP A 216 -13.19 10.53 -12.84
N VAL A 217 -13.44 10.85 -11.54
CA VAL A 217 -14.28 10.03 -10.66
C VAL A 217 -15.68 9.91 -11.21
N GLU A 218 -16.33 11.05 -11.52
CA GLU A 218 -17.69 11.11 -12.04
C GLU A 218 -17.83 10.38 -13.38
N ARG A 219 -16.89 10.63 -14.29
CA ARG A 219 -16.83 9.96 -15.59
C ARG A 219 -16.67 8.45 -15.42
N CYS A 220 -15.75 8.01 -14.57
CA CYS A 220 -15.50 6.59 -14.33
C CYS A 220 -16.74 5.88 -13.76
N LEU A 221 -17.41 6.48 -12.77
CA LEU A 221 -18.65 5.95 -12.19
C LEU A 221 -19.76 5.80 -13.25
N ARG A 222 -19.96 6.83 -14.07
CA ARG A 222 -20.96 6.83 -15.15
C ARG A 222 -20.64 5.79 -16.22
N ASP A 223 -19.38 5.73 -16.69
CA ASP A 223 -18.98 4.92 -17.85
C ASP A 223 -18.87 3.43 -17.51
N THR A 224 -18.53 3.09 -16.26
CA THR A 224 -18.30 1.70 -15.82
C THR A 224 -19.44 1.10 -14.99
N GLY A 225 -20.24 1.94 -14.31
CA GLY A 225 -21.31 1.50 -13.41
C GLY A 225 -20.81 0.88 -12.10
N VAL A 226 -19.57 1.15 -11.70
CA VAL A 226 -18.99 0.66 -10.44
C VAL A 226 -19.55 1.40 -9.24
N GLN A 227 -19.41 0.83 -8.04
CA GLN A 227 -19.90 1.40 -6.79
C GLN A 227 -18.99 2.49 -6.23
N GLY A 228 -17.71 2.47 -6.55
CA GLY A 228 -16.75 3.46 -6.09
C GLY A 228 -15.50 3.51 -6.95
N VAL A 229 -14.72 4.56 -6.76
CA VAL A 229 -13.51 4.85 -7.53
C VAL A 229 -12.34 5.05 -6.59
N MET A 230 -11.23 4.39 -6.90
CA MET A 230 -10.01 4.41 -6.10
C MET A 230 -8.93 5.25 -6.81
N SER A 231 -8.40 6.24 -6.10
CA SER A 231 -7.23 7.01 -6.53
C SER A 231 -5.98 6.61 -5.75
N ALA A 232 -4.84 6.59 -6.43
CA ALA A 232 -3.53 6.38 -5.84
C ALA A 232 -2.65 7.62 -6.09
N GLU A 233 -1.97 7.67 -7.25
CA GLU A 233 -1.04 8.75 -7.59
C GLU A 233 -1.72 10.13 -7.64
N GLY A 234 -2.98 10.21 -8.12
CA GLY A 234 -3.76 11.45 -8.11
C GLY A 234 -3.94 12.01 -6.71
N ASN A 235 -4.33 11.16 -5.75
CA ASN A 235 -4.46 11.55 -4.34
C ASN A 235 -3.12 11.96 -3.71
N LEU A 236 -1.99 11.35 -4.09
CA LEU A 236 -0.67 11.72 -3.57
C LEU A 236 -0.17 13.10 -4.07
N HIS A 237 -0.66 13.56 -5.20
CA HIS A 237 -0.35 14.89 -5.74
C HIS A 237 -1.40 15.93 -5.39
N ASN A 238 -2.63 15.50 -5.08
CA ASN A 238 -3.72 16.34 -4.62
C ASN A 238 -4.64 15.59 -3.65
N PRO A 239 -4.42 15.66 -2.34
CA PRO A 239 -5.32 15.09 -1.34
C PRO A 239 -6.76 15.58 -1.43
N ALA A 240 -6.98 16.82 -1.91
CA ALA A 240 -8.31 17.43 -2.11
C ALA A 240 -8.99 17.02 -3.43
N LEU A 241 -8.48 15.99 -4.11
CA LEU A 241 -9.02 15.47 -5.37
C LEU A 241 -10.51 15.15 -5.27
N PHE A 242 -10.94 14.51 -4.17
CA PHE A 242 -12.33 14.07 -3.98
C PHE A 242 -13.30 15.20 -3.64
N GLU A 243 -12.80 16.38 -3.27
CA GLU A 243 -13.58 17.62 -3.15
C GLU A 243 -13.68 18.39 -4.48
N GLY A 244 -12.92 17.98 -5.49
CA GLY A 244 -12.82 18.71 -6.75
C GLY A 244 -12.04 20.01 -6.66
N ARG A 245 -11.23 20.19 -5.59
CA ARG A 245 -10.41 21.37 -5.34
C ARG A 245 -8.96 21.13 -5.73
N SER A 246 -8.30 22.18 -6.15
CA SER A 246 -6.84 22.23 -6.37
C SER A 246 -6.26 23.38 -5.55
N PRO A 247 -6.11 23.21 -4.23
CA PRO A 247 -5.62 24.26 -3.35
C PRO A 247 -4.14 24.53 -3.57
N ALA A 248 -3.63 25.59 -2.94
CA ALA A 248 -2.20 25.82 -2.87
C ALA A 248 -1.50 24.69 -2.11
N VAL A 249 -0.35 24.24 -2.61
CA VAL A 249 0.36 23.08 -2.06
C VAL A 249 0.70 23.23 -0.58
N TRP A 250 1.03 24.47 -0.13
CA TRP A 250 1.37 24.73 1.27
C TRP A 250 0.19 24.47 2.23
N GLU A 251 -1.06 24.69 1.81
CA GLU A 251 -2.23 24.42 2.65
C GLU A 251 -2.25 22.94 3.06
N LEU A 252 -2.16 22.04 2.08
CA LEU A 252 -2.16 20.60 2.34
C LEU A 252 -0.85 20.09 2.97
N ALA A 253 0.28 20.72 2.65
CA ALA A 253 1.57 20.35 3.24
C ALA A 253 1.63 20.71 4.73
N GLU A 254 1.13 21.88 5.12
CA GLU A 254 1.04 22.32 6.52
C GLU A 254 0.07 21.43 7.30
N GLU A 255 -1.13 21.19 6.77
CA GLU A 255 -2.12 20.31 7.39
C GLU A 255 -1.56 18.88 7.57
N TYR A 256 -0.88 18.33 6.57
CA TYR A 256 -0.24 17.02 6.67
C TYR A 256 0.81 16.98 7.79
N LEU A 257 1.67 18.01 7.86
CA LEU A 257 2.71 18.10 8.88
C LEU A 257 2.13 18.23 10.30
N ASP A 258 0.99 18.91 10.44
CA ASP A 258 0.29 19.01 11.72
C ASP A 258 -0.26 17.64 12.15
N ILE A 259 -0.90 16.92 11.22
CA ILE A 259 -1.36 15.54 11.49
C ILE A 259 -0.17 14.63 11.84
N VAL A 260 0.99 14.77 11.18
CA VAL A 260 2.19 13.98 11.50
C VAL A 260 2.73 14.29 12.90
N ARG A 261 2.56 15.49 13.44
CA ARG A 261 2.92 15.82 14.83
C ARG A 261 2.04 15.09 15.83
N GLU A 262 0.75 14.93 15.52
CA GLU A 262 -0.22 14.20 16.34
C GLU A 262 -0.05 12.67 16.16
N HIS A 263 0.19 12.22 14.94
CA HIS A 263 0.29 10.82 14.53
C HIS A 263 1.64 10.55 13.84
N PRO A 264 2.73 10.38 14.60
CA PRO A 264 4.07 10.26 14.05
C PRO A 264 4.25 9.06 13.13
N CYS A 265 4.93 9.27 12.01
CA CYS A 265 5.32 8.23 11.06
C CYS A 265 6.81 8.40 10.67
N PRO A 266 7.43 7.40 10.01
CA PRO A 266 8.81 7.50 9.57
C PRO A 266 9.06 8.74 8.70
N LEU A 267 10.13 9.50 9.00
CA LEU A 267 10.49 10.72 8.25
C LEU A 267 10.69 10.47 6.74
N SER A 268 11.02 9.24 6.35
CA SER A 268 11.10 8.85 4.94
C SER A 268 9.74 8.94 4.24
N TYR A 269 8.64 8.63 4.95
CA TYR A 269 7.28 8.72 4.44
C TYR A 269 6.87 10.19 4.31
N VAL A 270 7.07 10.97 5.36
CA VAL A 270 6.81 12.42 5.36
C VAL A 270 7.52 13.09 4.19
N ARG A 271 8.82 12.83 4.03
CA ARG A 271 9.61 13.37 2.93
C ARG A 271 9.09 12.93 1.56
N ALA A 272 8.67 11.68 1.41
CA ALA A 272 8.14 11.16 0.16
C ALA A 272 6.81 11.82 -0.22
N HIS A 273 5.95 12.13 0.77
CA HIS A 273 4.73 12.90 0.55
C HIS A 273 5.02 14.32 0.11
N LEU A 274 5.90 15.03 0.81
CA LEU A 274 6.25 16.41 0.43
C LEU A 274 6.92 16.48 -0.94
N PHE A 275 7.72 15.49 -1.34
CA PHE A 275 8.26 15.41 -2.72
C PHE A 275 7.17 15.27 -3.79
N LYS A 276 6.00 14.75 -3.44
CA LYS A 276 4.87 14.63 -4.36
C LYS A 276 3.98 15.86 -4.35
N LEU A 277 3.65 16.37 -3.18
CA LEU A 277 2.88 17.59 -3.05
C LEU A 277 3.60 18.76 -3.73
N TRP A 278 4.84 18.99 -3.37
CA TRP A 278 5.69 20.05 -3.92
C TRP A 278 6.32 19.69 -5.29
N HIS A 279 5.86 18.64 -5.97
CA HIS A 279 6.52 18.10 -7.15
C HIS A 279 6.88 19.18 -8.18
N HIS A 280 5.92 19.99 -8.58
CA HIS A 280 6.09 21.02 -9.61
C HIS A 280 6.94 22.19 -9.11
N THR A 281 6.71 22.65 -7.90
CA THR A 281 7.49 23.71 -7.25
C THR A 281 8.97 23.32 -7.10
N LEU A 282 9.24 22.06 -6.76
CA LEU A 282 10.61 21.56 -6.63
C LEU A 282 11.35 21.37 -7.98
N GLN A 283 10.67 21.50 -9.11
CA GLN A 283 11.34 21.63 -10.41
C GLN A 283 11.90 23.04 -10.60
N VAL A 284 11.25 24.06 -10.06
CA VAL A 284 11.68 25.46 -10.08
C VAL A 284 12.76 25.70 -9.02
N HIS A 285 12.51 25.30 -7.77
CA HIS A 285 13.38 25.54 -6.61
C HIS A 285 14.30 24.35 -6.33
N GLN A 286 15.26 24.09 -7.21
CA GLN A 286 16.12 22.88 -7.13
C GLN A 286 17.02 22.83 -5.89
N GLN A 287 17.46 24.00 -5.37
CA GLN A 287 18.22 24.06 -4.13
C GLN A 287 17.41 23.49 -2.96
N LEU A 288 16.15 23.94 -2.79
CA LEU A 288 15.27 23.45 -1.74
C LEU A 288 14.89 21.98 -1.92
N ARG A 289 14.86 21.49 -3.17
CA ARG A 289 14.73 20.06 -3.46
C ARG A 289 15.89 19.25 -2.89
N GLU A 290 17.13 19.75 -3.01
CA GLU A 290 18.31 19.08 -2.43
C GLU A 290 18.30 19.16 -0.90
N GLU A 291 17.89 20.27 -0.33
CA GLU A 291 17.76 20.44 1.12
C GLU A 291 16.72 19.49 1.69
N LEU A 292 15.52 19.41 1.11
CA LEU A 292 14.48 18.47 1.50
C LEU A 292 14.99 17.02 1.47
N ALA A 293 15.84 16.66 0.51
CA ALA A 293 16.42 15.32 0.43
C ALA A 293 17.42 15.00 1.57
N LYS A 294 18.08 16.01 2.13
CA LYS A 294 19.16 15.89 3.12
C LYS A 294 18.68 16.01 4.57
N VAL A 295 17.58 16.70 4.81
CA VAL A 295 17.03 16.98 6.16
C VAL A 295 16.70 15.68 6.89
N LYS A 296 16.97 15.66 8.23
CA LYS A 296 16.84 14.46 9.07
C LYS A 296 15.86 14.62 10.24
N THR A 297 15.20 15.77 10.35
CA THR A 297 14.22 16.05 11.41
C THR A 297 12.90 16.52 10.82
N LEU A 298 11.81 16.37 11.55
CA LEU A 298 10.48 16.83 11.12
C LEU A 298 10.46 18.36 11.00
N GLU A 299 11.05 19.05 11.97
CA GLU A 299 11.13 20.51 12.01
C GLU A 299 11.91 21.06 10.81
N GLY A 300 13.01 20.38 10.44
CA GLY A 300 13.77 20.74 9.26
C GLY A 300 13.00 20.51 7.96
N ILE A 301 12.20 19.43 7.87
CA ILE A 301 11.31 19.19 6.73
C ILE A 301 10.24 20.30 6.67
N ALA A 302 9.67 20.68 7.81
CA ALA A 302 8.68 21.76 7.89
C ALA A 302 9.30 23.12 7.50
N ALA A 303 10.54 23.41 7.93
CA ALA A 303 11.24 24.64 7.57
C ALA A 303 11.47 24.75 6.05
N VAL A 304 11.84 23.65 5.37
CA VAL A 304 11.98 23.65 3.90
C VAL A 304 10.62 23.89 3.22
N SER A 305 9.54 23.28 3.74
CA SER A 305 8.18 23.50 3.22
C SER A 305 7.74 24.95 3.40
N GLN A 306 8.06 25.57 4.54
CA GLN A 306 7.78 26.97 4.81
C GLN A 306 8.56 27.91 3.90
N GLU A 307 9.83 27.64 3.65
CA GLU A 307 10.64 28.40 2.70
C GLU A 307 10.08 28.34 1.27
N LEU A 308 9.61 27.14 0.84
CA LEU A 308 8.93 26.98 -0.45
C LEU A 308 7.66 27.84 -0.52
N LYS A 309 6.85 27.88 0.56
CA LYS A 309 5.66 28.73 0.66
C LYS A 309 6.01 30.20 0.49
N LEU A 310 7.00 30.69 1.24
CA LEU A 310 7.41 32.10 1.19
C LEU A 310 7.86 32.49 -0.22
N ARG A 311 8.66 31.68 -0.90
CA ARG A 311 9.08 31.95 -2.28
C ARG A 311 7.91 31.99 -3.26
N CYS A 312 6.96 31.06 -3.13
CA CYS A 312 5.76 31.10 -3.95
C CYS A 312 4.93 32.36 -3.69
N GLN A 313 4.78 32.79 -2.43
CA GLN A 313 4.06 34.01 -2.08
C GLN A 313 4.75 35.26 -2.62
N GLU A 314 6.09 35.33 -2.57
CA GLU A 314 6.87 36.41 -3.20
C GLU A 314 6.68 36.43 -4.73
N GLU A 315 6.62 35.25 -5.38
CA GLU A 315 6.36 35.16 -6.82
C GLU A 315 4.95 35.65 -7.16
N ILE A 316 3.94 35.30 -6.36
CA ILE A 316 2.56 35.80 -6.50
C ILE A 316 2.53 37.31 -6.39
N SER A 317 3.15 37.88 -5.35
CA SER A 317 3.18 39.32 -5.13
C SER A 317 3.86 40.09 -6.27
N ARG A 318 4.88 39.49 -6.92
CA ARG A 318 5.52 40.10 -8.09
C ARG A 318 4.68 39.99 -9.37
N GLN A 319 3.75 39.03 -9.42
CA GLN A 319 2.90 38.78 -10.58
C GLN A 319 1.50 39.40 -10.45
N GLU A 320 1.20 40.13 -9.35
CA GLU A 320 -0.05 40.86 -9.19
C GLU A 320 -0.22 41.88 -10.32
N GLY A 321 -1.04 41.53 -11.31
CA GLY A 321 -1.26 42.31 -12.55
C GLY A 321 -0.89 41.58 -13.85
N ALA A 322 -0.15 40.46 -13.82
CA ALA A 322 0.17 39.67 -14.99
C ALA A 322 -0.86 38.52 -15.18
N LYS A 323 -1.53 38.48 -16.33
CA LYS A 323 -2.35 37.31 -16.70
C LYS A 323 -1.44 36.11 -16.86
N PRO A 324 -1.89 34.89 -16.46
CA PRO A 324 -1.14 33.65 -16.71
C PRO A 324 -0.82 33.55 -18.21
N THR A 325 0.44 33.46 -18.53
CA THR A 325 0.89 33.22 -19.91
C THR A 325 1.01 31.73 -20.15
N GLY A 326 -0.12 31.01 -20.26
CA GLY A 326 -0.13 29.59 -20.62
C GLY A 326 -1.29 28.81 -20.03
N ASP A 327 -1.59 27.65 -20.64
CA ASP A 327 -2.69 26.73 -20.25
C ASP A 327 -2.38 25.88 -19.01
N LEU A 328 -1.17 25.98 -18.44
CA LEU A 328 -0.77 25.18 -17.28
C LEU A 328 -1.03 25.94 -15.97
N PRO A 329 -1.57 25.27 -14.95
CA PRO A 329 -1.74 25.87 -13.64
C PRO A 329 -0.38 26.21 -13.02
N PHE A 330 -0.34 27.23 -12.16
CA PHE A 330 0.87 27.62 -11.44
C PHE A 330 1.49 26.45 -10.68
N HIS A 331 2.82 26.37 -10.63
CA HIS A 331 3.54 25.25 -10.01
C HIS A 331 3.28 25.07 -8.51
N TRP A 332 2.71 26.06 -7.83
CA TRP A 332 2.31 25.99 -6.41
C TRP A 332 0.87 25.53 -6.18
N ILE A 333 0.13 25.22 -7.22
CA ILE A 333 -1.22 24.66 -7.13
C ILE A 333 -1.13 23.12 -7.19
N CYS A 334 -1.89 22.44 -6.33
CA CYS A 334 -2.02 20.99 -6.41
C CYS A 334 -2.56 20.58 -7.77
N GLN A 335 -1.82 19.75 -8.48
CA GLN A 335 -2.12 19.35 -9.85
C GLN A 335 -1.62 17.95 -10.16
N PRO A 336 -2.22 17.26 -11.14
CA PRO A 336 -1.81 15.93 -11.54
C PRO A 336 -0.36 15.89 -12.03
N TYR A 337 0.32 14.79 -11.73
CA TYR A 337 1.62 14.48 -12.32
C TYR A 337 1.43 13.71 -13.63
N VAL A 338 1.83 14.33 -14.72
CA VAL A 338 1.87 13.68 -16.03
C VAL A 338 3.21 12.98 -16.20
N ARG A 339 3.17 11.65 -16.30
CA ARG A 339 4.39 10.86 -16.53
C ARG A 339 4.95 11.16 -17.93
N PRO A 340 6.25 11.47 -18.04
CA PRO A 340 6.86 11.55 -19.37
C PRO A 340 6.71 10.20 -20.07
N GLY A 341 6.25 10.23 -21.31
CA GLY A 341 6.15 9.05 -22.18
C GLY A 341 7.50 8.36 -22.38
N PRO A 342 7.53 7.17 -22.98
CA PRO A 342 8.79 6.55 -23.38
C PRO A 342 9.57 7.52 -24.26
N ARG A 343 10.83 7.76 -23.93
CA ARG A 343 11.69 8.60 -24.79
C ARG A 343 11.76 7.96 -26.17
N GLU A 344 11.39 8.69 -27.20
CA GLU A 344 11.62 8.30 -28.60
C GLU A 344 13.11 8.05 -28.77
N GLY A 345 13.50 6.85 -29.13
CA GLY A 345 14.91 6.42 -29.21
C GLY A 345 15.31 5.31 -28.24
N SER A 346 14.46 4.94 -27.26
CA SER A 346 14.78 3.81 -26.37
C SER A 346 14.34 2.44 -26.91
N LYS A 347 13.72 2.38 -28.10
CA LYS A 347 13.26 1.11 -28.72
C LYS A 347 14.40 0.20 -29.20
N GLU A 348 15.60 0.72 -29.39
CA GLU A 348 16.73 -0.08 -29.88
C GLU A 348 17.59 -0.75 -28.81
N LYS A 349 17.35 -0.50 -27.51
CA LYS A 349 18.18 -1.07 -26.41
C LYS A 349 17.54 -2.20 -25.61
N SER A 350 16.34 -2.65 -25.94
CA SER A 350 15.72 -3.79 -25.22
C SER A 350 16.12 -5.18 -25.75
N GLY A 351 16.82 -5.25 -26.90
CA GLY A 351 17.31 -6.48 -27.51
C GLY A 351 18.77 -6.87 -27.21
N ALA A 352 19.55 -5.99 -26.54
CA ALA A 352 21.01 -6.14 -26.46
C ALA A 352 21.52 -6.23 -25.01
N ARG A 353 20.85 -6.98 -24.14
CA ARG A 353 21.40 -7.35 -22.82
C ARG A 353 21.58 -8.86 -22.66
N SER A 354 21.90 -9.51 -23.79
CA SER A 354 22.44 -10.86 -23.82
C SER A 354 23.83 -10.80 -24.43
N LYS A 355 24.82 -11.18 -23.64
CA LYS A 355 26.21 -11.42 -24.04
C LYS A 355 27.00 -10.17 -24.50
N ARG A 356 27.55 -9.43 -23.54
CA ARG A 356 28.80 -8.72 -23.77
C ARG A 356 29.92 -9.76 -23.70
N ALA A 357 30.28 -10.29 -24.86
CA ALA A 357 31.54 -10.95 -25.08
C ALA A 357 32.65 -9.92 -24.81
N LEU A 358 33.67 -10.32 -24.14
CA LEU A 358 34.91 -9.61 -23.96
C LEU A 358 35.56 -9.37 -25.33
N GLU A 359 35.66 -8.13 -25.71
CA GLU A 359 36.73 -7.66 -26.57
C GLU A 359 37.65 -6.80 -25.72
N GLU A 360 38.84 -7.27 -25.52
CA GLU A 360 39.95 -6.60 -24.86
C GLU A 360 40.44 -5.50 -25.78
N GLU A 361 40.30 -4.23 -25.38
CA GLU A 361 41.18 -3.17 -25.79
C GLU A 361 41.79 -2.51 -24.57
N GLU A 362 43.11 -2.57 -24.49
CA GLU A 362 43.97 -1.94 -23.54
C GLU A 362 43.80 -0.42 -23.55
N CYS A 363 43.27 0.15 -22.46
CA CYS A 363 43.72 1.46 -21.97
C CYS A 363 43.37 1.57 -20.48
N GLY A 364 44.42 1.69 -19.65
CA GLY A 364 44.36 1.68 -18.21
C GLY A 364 43.70 2.89 -17.61
N THR A 365 42.51 2.65 -17.05
CA THR A 365 41.97 3.25 -15.81
C THR A 365 40.76 2.43 -15.40
N GLU A 366 40.86 1.62 -14.33
CA GLU A 366 39.76 0.84 -13.80
C GLU A 366 38.63 1.74 -13.29
N ILE A 367 37.58 1.93 -14.09
CA ILE A 367 36.35 2.57 -13.62
C ILE A 367 35.60 1.57 -12.73
N LEU A 368 35.72 1.76 -11.43
CA LEU A 368 35.04 0.98 -10.39
C LEU A 368 33.52 0.98 -10.64
N SER A 369 32.89 -0.19 -10.64
CA SER A 369 31.42 -0.30 -10.76
C SER A 369 30.71 0.51 -9.69
N LYS A 370 29.53 1.07 -10.01
CA LYS A 370 28.70 1.91 -9.09
C LYS A 370 28.45 1.28 -7.70
N ASN A 371 28.44 -0.05 -7.61
CA ASN A 371 28.32 -0.77 -6.34
C ASN A 371 29.63 -0.80 -5.55
N LYS A 372 30.78 -0.84 -6.21
CA LYS A 372 32.10 -0.71 -5.56
C LYS A 372 32.30 0.71 -5.04
N GLN A 373 31.90 1.74 -5.80
CA GLN A 373 31.95 3.16 -5.37
C GLN A 373 31.06 3.41 -4.15
N LYS A 374 29.82 2.88 -4.12
CA LYS A 374 28.94 2.97 -2.94
C LYS A 374 29.49 2.28 -1.71
N LYS A 375 30.22 1.17 -1.89
CA LYS A 375 30.84 0.43 -0.77
C LYS A 375 32.07 1.16 -0.23
N GLN A 376 32.80 1.84 -1.08
CA GLN A 376 33.96 2.66 -0.72
C GLN A 376 33.56 3.96 -0.01
N LEU A 377 32.47 4.60 -0.44
CA LEU A 377 31.87 5.75 0.23
C LEU A 377 31.32 5.44 1.63
N ARG A 378 30.86 4.20 1.86
CA ARG A 378 30.35 3.76 3.16
C ARG A 378 31.45 3.36 4.16
N ASN A 379 32.66 3.02 3.68
CA ASN A 379 33.81 2.63 4.49
C ASN A 379 35.12 3.18 3.86
N PRO A 380 35.41 4.47 4.00
CA PRO A 380 36.58 5.11 3.36
C PRO A 380 37.93 4.58 3.83
N HIS A 381 38.01 3.94 5.00
CA HIS A 381 39.23 3.41 5.60
C HIS A 381 39.49 1.92 5.27
N LYS A 382 38.69 1.29 4.46
CA LYS A 382 38.89 -0.11 4.05
C LYS A 382 39.46 -0.14 2.65
N THR A 383 40.81 -0.23 2.57
CA THR A 383 41.51 -0.56 1.32
C THR A 383 41.03 -1.92 0.82
N PHE A 384 40.49 -1.95 -0.37
CA PHE A 384 40.00 -3.17 -1.00
C PHE A 384 41.14 -3.76 -1.86
N ASP A 385 41.75 -4.82 -1.37
CA ASP A 385 42.72 -5.60 -2.13
C ASP A 385 41.96 -6.59 -3.06
N PRO A 386 42.09 -6.46 -4.38
CA PRO A 386 41.43 -7.35 -5.35
C PRO A 386 41.89 -8.81 -5.26
N SER A 387 43.08 -9.06 -4.69
CA SER A 387 43.64 -10.41 -4.50
C SER A 387 42.95 -11.19 -3.38
N LEU A 388 42.22 -10.50 -2.49
CA LEU A 388 41.48 -11.09 -1.37
C LEU A 388 40.01 -11.42 -1.75
N LYS A 389 39.79 -11.97 -2.94
CA LYS A 389 38.47 -12.56 -3.24
C LYS A 389 38.25 -13.75 -2.31
N PRO A 390 37.10 -13.83 -1.61
CA PRO A 390 36.80 -14.99 -0.80
C PRO A 390 36.83 -16.24 -1.69
N LYS A 391 37.72 -17.18 -1.39
CA LYS A 391 37.80 -18.47 -2.08
C LYS A 391 36.57 -19.29 -1.65
N TYR A 392 35.70 -19.60 -2.59
CA TYR A 392 34.61 -20.53 -2.37
C TYR A 392 35.01 -21.90 -2.90
N ALA A 393 35.02 -22.92 -2.03
CA ALA A 393 35.07 -24.31 -2.47
C ALA A 393 33.68 -24.78 -2.86
N LYS A 394 33.58 -25.57 -3.91
CA LYS A 394 32.33 -26.24 -4.26
C LYS A 394 32.06 -27.37 -3.29
N CYS A 395 30.76 -27.54 -2.91
CA CYS A 395 30.37 -28.72 -2.14
C CYS A 395 30.40 -29.95 -3.05
N ASP A 396 31.11 -30.99 -2.63
CA ASP A 396 31.29 -32.21 -3.42
C ASP A 396 29.98 -32.99 -3.68
N GLN A 397 28.95 -32.74 -2.85
CA GLN A 397 27.64 -33.40 -2.98
C GLN A 397 26.60 -32.61 -3.79
N CYS A 398 26.60 -31.28 -3.75
CA CYS A 398 25.58 -30.45 -4.42
C CYS A 398 26.13 -29.38 -5.37
N GLY A 399 27.45 -29.24 -5.51
CA GLY A 399 28.10 -28.30 -6.42
C GLY A 399 27.98 -26.81 -6.04
N ASN A 400 27.27 -26.46 -4.95
CA ASN A 400 27.09 -25.08 -4.52
C ASN A 400 28.31 -24.47 -3.85
N PRO A 401 28.63 -23.18 -4.03
CA PRO A 401 29.81 -22.55 -3.41
C PRO A 401 29.66 -22.44 -1.90
N LYS A 402 30.64 -22.94 -1.15
CA LYS A 402 30.77 -22.80 0.32
C LYS A 402 31.66 -21.62 0.65
N ARG A 403 31.30 -20.83 1.66
CA ARG A 403 32.16 -19.80 2.22
C ARG A 403 33.14 -20.45 3.22
N LEU A 404 34.44 -20.37 2.95
CA LEU A 404 35.47 -20.79 3.90
C LEU A 404 35.54 -19.74 5.01
N SER A 405 35.23 -20.12 6.26
CA SER A 405 35.52 -19.32 7.45
C SER A 405 37.02 -19.29 7.69
N GLN A 406 37.63 -18.09 7.68
CA GLN A 406 39.00 -17.93 8.14
C GLN A 406 39.04 -18.13 9.66
N PRO A 407 40.06 -18.86 10.21
CA PRO A 407 40.30 -18.89 11.64
C PRO A 407 40.73 -17.48 12.09
N GLY A 408 40.02 -16.93 13.09
CA GLY A 408 40.37 -15.65 13.71
C GLY A 408 41.77 -15.71 14.38
N PRO A 409 42.46 -14.57 14.55
CA PRO A 409 43.76 -14.52 15.18
C PRO A 409 43.66 -14.98 16.65
N ARG A 410 44.49 -15.97 17.02
CA ARG A 410 44.66 -16.41 18.41
C ARG A 410 45.39 -15.31 19.19
N SER A 411 44.70 -14.67 20.13
CA SER A 411 45.37 -13.93 21.20
C SER A 411 45.87 -14.95 22.24
N GLY A 412 47.16 -15.01 22.43
CA GLY A 412 47.77 -15.88 23.41
C GLY A 412 47.60 -15.35 24.82
N ALA A 413 47.17 -16.22 25.74
CA ALA A 413 47.57 -16.25 27.16
C ALA A 413 47.16 -17.61 27.70
N GLY A 414 48.14 -18.34 28.24
CA GLY A 414 48.02 -19.72 28.66
C GLY A 414 47.19 -19.91 29.94
N HIS A 415 46.57 -21.08 29.99
CA HIS A 415 46.56 -21.97 31.18
C HIS A 415 46.03 -23.34 30.73
N SER A 416 46.84 -24.34 31.01
CA SER A 416 46.65 -25.77 30.76
C SER A 416 45.58 -26.39 31.67
N LEU A 417 44.62 -27.15 31.12
CA LEU A 417 43.93 -28.28 31.75
C LEU A 417 43.43 -29.27 30.67
N PRO A 418 43.19 -30.55 30.98
CA PRO A 418 43.43 -31.66 30.06
C PRO A 418 42.26 -32.00 29.13
N SER A 419 42.67 -32.58 28.00
CA SER A 419 41.87 -32.99 26.84
C SER A 419 40.91 -34.15 27.10
N PHE A 420 39.60 -33.93 26.70
CA PHE A 420 38.72 -34.99 26.25
C PHE A 420 38.47 -34.81 24.75
N PRO A 421 38.39 -35.86 23.96
CA PRO A 421 38.22 -35.73 22.51
C PRO A 421 36.76 -35.44 22.17
N VAL A 422 36.52 -34.27 21.55
CA VAL A 422 35.24 -33.92 20.92
C VAL A 422 35.28 -34.35 19.46
N PRO A 423 34.25 -35.04 18.93
CA PRO A 423 34.25 -35.44 17.53
C PRO A 423 34.09 -34.19 16.63
N ARG A 424 34.89 -34.17 15.57
CA ARG A 424 34.83 -33.12 14.53
C ARG A 424 33.48 -33.11 13.88
N ALA A 425 32.74 -32.01 14.05
CA ALA A 425 31.54 -31.73 13.28
C ALA A 425 31.94 -31.46 11.81
N THR A 426 31.52 -32.34 10.95
CA THR A 426 31.56 -32.12 9.50
C THR A 426 30.51 -31.08 9.14
N ASP A 427 30.94 -29.94 8.62
CA ASP A 427 30.06 -28.88 8.11
C ASP A 427 29.20 -29.40 6.94
N VAL A 428 27.98 -29.79 7.23
CA VAL A 428 26.99 -30.18 6.22
C VAL A 428 26.28 -28.92 5.74
N CYS A 429 26.30 -28.68 4.42
CA CYS A 429 25.56 -27.59 3.78
C CYS A 429 24.07 -27.76 4.05
N SER A 430 23.38 -26.67 4.41
CA SER A 430 21.92 -26.65 4.69
C SER A 430 21.06 -27.28 3.57
N ALA A 431 21.51 -27.26 2.32
CA ALA A 431 20.85 -27.89 1.19
C ALA A 431 20.99 -29.43 1.20
N CYS A 432 22.07 -29.98 1.76
CA CYS A 432 22.26 -31.42 1.87
C CYS A 432 21.43 -32.01 3.02
N ALA A 433 21.19 -31.26 4.09
CA ALA A 433 20.32 -31.67 5.19
C ALA A 433 18.85 -31.78 4.76
N ALA A 434 18.38 -30.91 3.85
CA ALA A 434 17.03 -30.97 3.29
C ALA A 434 16.82 -32.12 2.29
N ALA A 435 17.88 -32.61 1.62
CA ALA A 435 17.81 -33.74 0.70
C ALA A 435 17.82 -35.09 1.43
N ALA A 436 18.51 -35.18 2.57
CA ALA A 436 18.55 -36.40 3.40
C ALA A 436 17.23 -36.65 4.15
N ALA A 437 16.39 -35.63 4.34
CA ALA A 437 15.09 -35.74 4.99
C ALA A 437 13.96 -36.27 4.06
N ARG A 438 14.23 -36.60 2.79
CA ARG A 438 13.23 -37.00 1.80
C ARG A 438 13.31 -38.44 1.33
N SER A 439 14.04 -39.34 2.00
CA SER A 439 14.07 -40.75 1.67
C SER A 439 13.47 -41.60 2.78
N GLU A 440 12.29 -42.18 2.42
CA GLU A 440 11.54 -43.32 2.92
C GLU A 440 10.69 -43.24 4.20
N PRO A 441 9.43 -43.74 4.14
CA PRO A 441 8.53 -43.88 5.27
C PRO A 441 8.69 -45.26 5.94
N PRO A 442 8.67 -45.38 7.25
CA PRO A 442 8.53 -46.67 7.91
C PRO A 442 7.08 -47.10 8.00
N LYS A 443 6.90 -48.39 7.77
CA LYS A 443 5.66 -49.17 7.83
C LYS A 443 5.01 -49.13 9.22
N ARG A 444 3.68 -49.23 9.19
CA ARG A 444 2.74 -49.42 10.29
C ARG A 444 3.24 -50.34 11.40
N LEU A 445 2.99 -49.96 12.65
CA LEU A 445 2.69 -50.87 13.74
C LEU A 445 1.60 -50.28 14.66
N ARG A 446 0.74 -51.17 15.16
CA ARG A 446 -0.56 -50.99 15.79
C ARG A 446 -0.48 -50.44 17.23
N THR A 447 -1.50 -49.65 17.55
CA THR A 447 -2.25 -49.54 18.79
C THR A 447 -1.61 -49.93 20.12
N ALA A 448 -1.52 -48.95 21.04
CA ALA A 448 -1.82 -49.14 22.46
C ALA A 448 -2.33 -47.85 23.07
N GLN A 449 -3.50 -47.91 23.68
CA GLN A 449 -4.12 -46.91 24.56
C GLN A 449 -3.26 -46.69 25.80
N VAL A 450 -3.05 -45.43 26.23
CA VAL A 450 -2.82 -45.10 27.62
C VAL A 450 -3.52 -43.76 27.94
N THR A 451 -4.37 -43.87 28.91
CA THR A 451 -5.18 -42.87 29.62
C THR A 451 -4.37 -41.79 30.35
N ASP A 452 -4.98 -40.65 30.40
CA ASP A 452 -4.93 -39.56 31.43
C ASP A 452 -3.73 -39.42 32.38
N CYS A 453 -3.12 -38.27 32.36
CA CYS A 453 -2.70 -37.58 33.61
C CYS A 453 -2.59 -36.07 33.41
N PHE A 454 -3.54 -35.36 34.00
CA PHE A 454 -3.48 -33.92 34.27
C PHE A 454 -2.35 -33.62 35.24
N LEU A 455 -1.45 -32.67 34.93
CA LEU A 455 -0.71 -31.92 35.93
C LEU A 455 -0.44 -30.50 35.41
N LYS A 456 -1.07 -29.52 36.10
CA LYS A 456 -0.76 -28.07 35.97
C LYS A 456 0.59 -27.78 36.63
N PRO A 457 1.45 -26.93 36.07
CA PRO A 457 2.56 -26.35 36.81
C PRO A 457 2.13 -25.05 37.49
N ASN A 458 2.41 -25.03 38.80
CA ASN A 458 2.21 -23.94 39.76
C ASN A 458 3.37 -22.94 39.62
N TRP A 459 3.08 -21.66 39.26
CA TRP A 459 4.05 -20.56 39.27
C TRP A 459 3.93 -19.73 40.56
N ARG A 460 4.54 -20.21 41.64
CA ARG A 460 4.89 -19.36 42.80
C ARG A 460 6.23 -19.82 43.35
N SER A 461 7.18 -18.92 43.24
CA SER A 461 8.42 -18.74 44.03
C SER A 461 9.62 -18.46 43.15
N LEU A 462 10.05 -17.20 43.19
CA LEU A 462 11.44 -16.74 43.24
C LEU A 462 11.53 -15.25 42.87
N TRP A 463 11.35 -14.41 43.92
CA TRP A 463 11.99 -13.09 43.98
C TRP A 463 12.17 -12.67 45.44
N PRO A 464 13.38 -12.43 45.92
CA PRO A 464 13.60 -11.68 47.14
C PRO A 464 14.15 -10.29 46.82
N GLY A 465 13.57 -9.26 47.46
CA GLY A 465 14.39 -8.12 47.81
C GLY A 465 13.95 -6.72 47.43
N LYS A 466 13.39 -6.05 48.47
CA LYS A 466 13.48 -4.61 48.78
C LYS A 466 12.57 -3.61 48.04
N ARG A 467 11.50 -3.22 48.75
CA ARG A 467 10.79 -1.93 48.62
C ARG A 467 11.48 -0.85 49.45
N PRO A 468 11.50 0.40 49.02
CA PRO A 468 11.48 1.54 49.97
C PRO A 468 10.07 2.09 50.09
N SER A 469 9.68 2.29 51.35
CA SER A 469 8.49 2.96 51.81
C SER A 469 8.52 4.46 51.49
N LEU A 470 7.45 5.00 50.94
CA LEU A 470 7.15 6.42 51.02
C LEU A 470 5.68 6.61 51.42
N SER A 471 5.53 7.34 52.52
CA SER A 471 4.35 7.62 53.29
C SER A 471 3.28 8.39 52.53
N TYR A 472 2.04 7.94 52.67
CA TYR A 472 0.82 8.71 52.45
C TYR A 472 0.73 9.89 53.41
N ARG A 473 0.59 11.09 52.87
CA ARG A 473 -0.05 12.21 53.57
C ARG A 473 -1.35 12.54 52.86
N SER A 474 -2.42 12.30 53.57
CA SER A 474 -3.78 12.76 53.30
C SER A 474 -3.84 14.29 53.35
N LEU A 475 -4.41 14.90 52.33
CA LEU A 475 -5.00 16.24 52.42
C LEU A 475 -6.39 16.21 51.80
N SER A 476 -7.32 16.46 52.70
CA SER A 476 -8.76 16.53 52.53
C SER A 476 -9.20 17.79 51.76
N ARG A 477 -10.24 17.59 50.93
CA ARG A 477 -11.37 18.49 50.68
C ARG A 477 -11.10 19.98 50.44
N GLN A 478 -11.49 20.44 49.24
CA GLN A 478 -12.50 21.52 49.11
C GLN A 478 -12.99 21.59 47.67
N ARG A 479 -14.31 21.42 47.48
CA ARG A 479 -15.06 21.87 46.31
C ARG A 479 -15.28 23.38 46.41
N PRO A 480 -15.37 24.10 45.32
CA PRO A 480 -16.33 25.20 45.20
C PRO A 480 -17.40 24.88 44.14
N GLU A 481 -18.63 24.92 44.60
CA GLU A 481 -19.82 25.20 43.83
C GLU A 481 -19.79 26.64 43.34
N HIS A 482 -20.23 26.87 42.11
CA HIS A 482 -21.06 27.96 41.58
C HIS A 482 -20.67 28.27 40.15
N ARG A 483 -21.51 28.15 39.21
CA ARG A 483 -22.63 28.96 38.70
C ARG A 483 -23.01 28.45 37.32
N VAL A 484 -24.23 28.00 37.21
CA VAL A 484 -24.96 27.83 35.95
C VAL A 484 -25.20 29.24 35.40
N ALA A 485 -24.66 29.52 34.22
CA ALA A 485 -25.09 30.63 33.42
C ALA A 485 -25.69 30.06 32.10
N SER A 486 -27.00 30.24 32.00
CA SER A 486 -27.81 29.93 30.84
C SER A 486 -27.29 30.74 29.62
N LEU A 487 -26.91 30.07 28.56
CA LEU A 487 -26.79 30.68 27.24
C LEU A 487 -27.96 30.19 26.37
N LYS A 488 -28.79 31.16 26.03
CA LYS A 488 -29.93 31.05 25.17
C LYS A 488 -29.52 30.63 23.78
N SER A 489 -30.30 29.69 23.25
CA SER A 489 -30.34 29.27 21.85
C SER A 489 -30.40 30.45 20.86
N TRP A 490 -29.52 30.44 19.89
CA TRP A 490 -29.72 31.10 18.61
C TRP A 490 -29.93 30.01 17.56
N ALA A 491 -31.20 29.65 17.34
CA ALA A 491 -31.65 28.91 16.18
C ALA A 491 -31.93 29.93 15.06
N VAL A 492 -31.19 29.84 13.98
CA VAL A 492 -31.54 30.50 12.72
C VAL A 492 -32.36 29.50 11.92
N PRO A 493 -33.58 29.85 11.45
CA PRO A 493 -34.39 28.94 10.67
C PRO A 493 -33.87 28.81 9.23
N TRP A 494 -33.86 27.60 8.71
CA TRP A 494 -33.61 27.28 7.31
C TRP A 494 -34.83 27.70 6.47
N PRO A 495 -34.64 28.18 5.23
CA PRO A 495 -35.77 28.45 4.35
C PRO A 495 -36.39 27.13 3.85
N GLU A 496 -37.71 27.08 3.94
CA GLU A 496 -38.57 25.99 3.46
C GLU A 496 -38.40 25.81 1.95
N GLY A 497 -38.22 24.57 1.52
CA GLY A 497 -38.27 24.16 0.13
C GLY A 497 -39.73 24.05 -0.37
N PRO A 498 -39.98 24.08 -1.68
CA PRO A 498 -41.32 24.10 -2.24
C PRO A 498 -42.09 22.79 -2.00
N GLU A 499 -43.38 22.95 -1.70
CA GLU A 499 -44.35 21.86 -1.46
C GLU A 499 -44.52 20.94 -2.68
N PRO A 500 -44.81 19.66 -2.46
CA PRO A 500 -45.19 18.73 -3.54
C PRO A 500 -46.63 18.98 -4.04
N PRO A 501 -46.89 18.72 -5.34
CA PRO A 501 -48.24 18.89 -5.90
C PRO A 501 -49.20 17.79 -5.43
N PRO A 502 -50.52 18.07 -5.40
CA PRO A 502 -51.56 17.17 -4.88
C PRO A 502 -51.81 15.96 -5.79
N PRO A 503 -52.31 14.84 -5.24
CA PRO A 503 -52.60 13.63 -6.01
C PRO A 503 -53.97 13.68 -6.65
N GLY A 504 -54.02 13.29 -7.91
CA GLY A 504 -55.28 12.86 -8.54
C GLY A 504 -55.48 13.35 -9.97
N LEU A 505 -55.26 12.43 -10.92
CA LEU A 505 -56.26 12.12 -11.97
C LEU A 505 -55.66 11.01 -12.87
N LEU A 506 -56.28 9.85 -12.79
CA LEU A 506 -56.18 8.74 -13.73
C LEU A 506 -56.72 9.19 -15.11
N LEU A 507 -55.95 8.98 -16.16
CA LEU A 507 -56.45 8.89 -17.53
C LEU A 507 -55.79 7.70 -18.24
N GLU A 508 -56.66 6.84 -18.74
CA GLU A 508 -56.46 5.62 -19.52
C GLU A 508 -55.83 5.84 -20.91
N PRO A 509 -55.34 4.79 -21.59
CA PRO A 509 -54.47 4.91 -22.75
C PRO A 509 -55.26 5.05 -24.07
N GLY A 510 -54.89 6.08 -24.84
CA GLY A 510 -55.42 6.33 -26.19
C GLY A 510 -54.38 6.13 -27.27
N HIS A 511 -54.69 5.29 -28.23
CA HIS A 511 -54.03 5.10 -29.53
C HIS A 511 -53.73 6.40 -30.26
N VAL A 512 -52.53 6.57 -30.81
CA VAL A 512 -52.27 7.48 -31.94
C VAL A 512 -51.19 6.93 -32.83
N LEU A 513 -51.60 6.40 -33.95
CA LEU A 513 -51.25 6.66 -35.35
C LEU A 513 -49.85 7.18 -35.69
N LEU A 514 -49.20 6.35 -36.45
CA LEU A 514 -48.08 6.62 -37.38
C LEU A 514 -48.46 7.79 -38.35
N LYS A 515 -47.54 8.74 -38.49
CA LYS A 515 -47.44 9.58 -39.69
C LYS A 515 -46.03 9.53 -40.22
N GLU A 516 -45.88 8.86 -41.34
CA GLU A 516 -44.81 8.99 -42.33
C GLU A 516 -44.80 10.38 -42.92
N THR A 517 -43.61 10.91 -43.23
CA THR A 517 -43.35 11.80 -44.36
C THR A 517 -41.86 12.12 -44.51
N PRO A 518 -41.35 12.61 -45.68
CA PRO A 518 -40.71 11.76 -46.65
C PRO A 518 -39.23 12.18 -46.92
N LEU A 519 -38.58 11.28 -47.60
CA LEU A 519 -37.26 11.45 -48.22
C LEU A 519 -37.20 12.66 -49.19
N LEU A 520 -36.15 13.48 -49.06
CA LEU A 520 -35.59 14.23 -50.20
C LEU A 520 -34.13 13.85 -50.36
N ARG A 521 -33.85 13.22 -51.51
CA ARG A 521 -32.54 13.07 -52.14
C ARG A 521 -32.13 14.44 -52.66
N GLU A 522 -30.80 14.69 -52.59
CA GLU A 522 -30.02 15.19 -53.76
C GLU A 522 -28.53 15.11 -53.45
N SER A 523 -27.83 14.41 -54.29
CA SER A 523 -26.40 14.52 -54.63
C SER A 523 -26.33 15.16 -56.01
N PRO A 524 -25.15 15.46 -56.66
CA PRO A 524 -23.80 15.75 -56.23
C PRO A 524 -23.16 16.91 -57.05
N ALA A 525 -21.84 17.05 -56.90
CA ALA A 525 -20.84 17.74 -57.79
C ALA A 525 -20.58 19.23 -57.43
N THR A 526 -19.37 19.56 -57.06
CA THR A 526 -18.05 19.52 -57.76
C THR A 526 -16.93 19.60 -56.70
#